data_6d185b2837b3e25b55ae64ed35361347
#
_entry.id   6d185b2837b3e25b55ae64ed35361347
#
_cell.length_a   1.000
_cell.length_b   1.000
_cell.length_c   1.000
_cell.angle_alpha   90.00
_cell.angle_beta   90.00
_cell.angle_gamma   90.00
#
_symmetry.space_group_name_H-M   'P 1'
#
loop_
_entity.id
_entity.type
_entity.pdbx_description
1 polymer ?
#
loop_
_entity_poly.entity_id
_entity_poly.type
_entity_poly.pdbx_seq_one_letter_code
_entity_poly.pdbx_strand_id
1 'polypeptide(L)'
;MTTQIPKYLFAIFDFLLHYASFAQQIQTIAFYNVENLFDTIDGPNDDAEFLPSAESKWDAPKYEAKLVHIRQVMAELNMPMVLGVCEIENRMVLEDVIGQDKRYGIVHYESPDARGIDAAMLYRKDLLRLKASGKIRFTLPGDSIPTSRDIVWAKYQYKKEYLYVMVNHWPSRRGGADESAARRLMAAQMATNFIDSIQKNEPNAKIILMGDLNDYPQDAAPQLIASKLTPQITKASGQFGGSYNYKNEWDVLDHIFASANALNGKIQVQTGSGKIHDFPYLLTEYKGQTVPNRTYAGPKYLGGYSDHLPVSIQVILHP
;
A
#
# COMPACT_ATOMS: atom_id res chain seq x y z
N MET A 1 24.44 60.98 -3.52
CA MET A 1 25.25 59.75 -3.76
C MET A 1 24.29 58.59 -4.01
N THR A 2 24.05 58.26 -5.26
CA THR A 2 23.19 57.16 -5.68
C THR A 2 24.08 55.93 -5.89
N THR A 3 24.01 54.99 -4.95
CA THR A 3 24.71 53.70 -5.04
C THR A 3 24.05 52.84 -6.13
N GLN A 4 24.73 52.69 -7.27
CA GLN A 4 24.35 51.71 -8.28
C GLN A 4 24.66 50.29 -7.76
N ILE A 5 23.62 49.50 -7.61
CA ILE A 5 23.74 48.06 -7.33
C ILE A 5 24.28 47.40 -8.62
N PRO A 6 25.37 46.61 -8.58
CA PRO A 6 25.97 46.07 -9.78
C PRO A 6 25.01 45.06 -10.45
N LYS A 7 24.81 45.23 -11.76
CA LYS A 7 23.94 44.39 -12.64
C LYS A 7 24.27 42.89 -12.59
N TYR A 8 25.44 42.50 -12.06
CA TYR A 8 25.88 41.13 -11.92
C TYR A 8 25.17 40.35 -10.79
N LEU A 9 24.60 41.04 -9.79
CA LEU A 9 23.87 40.38 -8.70
C LEU A 9 22.52 39.80 -9.19
N PHE A 10 21.88 40.46 -10.15
CA PHE A 10 20.63 39.97 -10.73
C PHE A 10 20.82 38.74 -11.63
N ALA A 11 21.93 38.69 -12.39
CA ALA A 11 22.23 37.55 -13.26
C ALA A 11 22.53 36.26 -12.49
N ILE A 12 23.13 36.34 -11.30
CA ILE A 12 23.42 35.19 -10.44
C ILE A 12 22.13 34.69 -9.78
N PHE A 13 21.20 35.58 -9.41
CA PHE A 13 19.94 35.20 -8.79
C PHE A 13 18.98 34.52 -9.78
N ASP A 14 18.91 34.99 -11.02
CA ASP A 14 18.15 34.39 -12.12
C ASP A 14 18.73 32.98 -12.48
N PHE A 15 20.05 32.85 -12.47
CA PHE A 15 20.72 31.58 -12.77
C PHE A 15 20.43 30.52 -11.69
N LEU A 16 20.39 30.91 -10.40
CA LEU A 16 20.06 30.04 -9.30
C LEU A 16 18.56 29.64 -9.30
N LEU A 17 17.65 30.51 -9.68
CA LEU A 17 16.24 30.22 -9.82
C LEU A 17 15.94 29.25 -10.97
N HIS A 18 16.71 29.30 -12.07
CA HIS A 18 16.58 28.34 -13.17
C HIS A 18 17.15 26.96 -12.85
N TYR A 19 18.17 26.85 -12.01
CA TYR A 19 18.70 25.55 -11.57
C TYR A 19 17.79 24.83 -10.55
N ALA A 20 17.00 25.56 -9.77
CA ALA A 20 16.04 24.96 -8.85
C ALA A 20 14.90 24.21 -9.56
N SER A 21 14.70 24.45 -10.86
CA SER A 21 13.63 23.83 -11.67
C SER A 21 13.98 22.42 -12.19
N PHE A 22 15.21 21.95 -12.01
CA PHE A 22 15.68 20.64 -12.52
C PHE A 22 16.02 19.62 -11.43
N ALA A 23 15.65 19.88 -10.18
CA ALA A 23 15.95 18.93 -9.10
C ALA A 23 15.10 17.66 -9.24
N GLN A 24 15.75 16.52 -9.20
CA GLN A 24 15.10 15.23 -9.03
C GLN A 24 14.30 15.23 -7.72
N GLN A 25 13.08 14.73 -7.76
CA GLN A 25 12.26 14.58 -6.55
C GLN A 25 12.21 13.11 -6.15
N ILE A 26 12.65 12.82 -4.94
CA ILE A 26 12.48 11.49 -4.36
C ILE A 26 11.10 11.44 -3.71
N GLN A 27 10.31 10.44 -4.11
CA GLN A 27 8.97 10.18 -3.61
C GLN A 27 8.88 8.76 -3.06
N THR A 28 7.91 8.50 -2.20
CA THR A 28 7.64 7.18 -1.63
C THR A 28 6.44 6.55 -2.30
N ILE A 29 6.53 5.26 -2.66
CA ILE A 29 5.38 4.39 -2.88
C ILE A 29 5.38 3.38 -1.76
N ALA A 30 4.25 3.21 -1.07
CA ALA A 30 4.14 2.38 0.11
C ALA A 30 2.89 1.50 0.09
N PHE A 31 2.94 0.42 0.86
CA PHE A 31 1.79 -0.41 1.17
C PHE A 31 1.68 -0.60 2.69
N TYR A 32 0.44 -0.63 3.20
CA TYR A 32 0.15 -0.85 4.60
C TYR A 32 -1.17 -1.60 4.78
N ASN A 33 -1.12 -2.81 5.32
CA ASN A 33 -2.30 -3.44 5.89
C ASN A 33 -2.62 -2.71 7.20
N VAL A 34 -3.78 -2.06 7.26
CA VAL A 34 -4.13 -1.18 8.39
C VAL A 34 -4.85 -1.90 9.53
N GLU A 35 -4.99 -3.23 9.47
CA GLU A 35 -5.72 -4.05 10.45
C GLU A 35 -7.13 -3.50 10.72
N ASN A 36 -8.10 -3.84 9.86
CA ASN A 36 -9.53 -3.61 10.04
C ASN A 36 -9.90 -2.14 10.35
N LEU A 37 -9.78 -1.26 9.36
CA LEU A 37 -10.30 0.09 9.45
C LEU A 37 -11.78 0.11 9.09
N PHE A 38 -12.63 0.02 10.09
CA PHE A 38 -14.09 0.14 9.99
C PHE A 38 -14.53 1.46 10.62
N ASP A 39 -15.65 2.03 10.13
CA ASP A 39 -16.33 3.08 10.84
C ASP A 39 -17.17 2.51 12.01
N THR A 40 -18.11 3.25 12.55
CA THR A 40 -18.94 2.82 13.67
C THR A 40 -20.42 2.70 13.31
N ILE A 41 -20.71 2.64 12.00
CA ILE A 41 -22.07 2.64 11.45
C ILE A 41 -22.35 1.25 10.90
N ASP A 42 -23.47 0.64 11.29
CA ASP A 42 -23.91 -0.65 10.79
C ASP A 42 -24.17 -0.59 9.27
N GLY A 43 -23.34 -1.29 8.51
CA GLY A 43 -23.34 -1.34 7.06
C GLY A 43 -24.13 -2.53 6.50
N PRO A 44 -24.10 -2.72 5.18
CA PRO A 44 -24.75 -3.87 4.54
C PRO A 44 -23.92 -5.17 4.63
N ASN A 45 -22.67 -5.09 5.15
CA ASN A 45 -21.72 -6.18 5.24
C ASN A 45 -21.83 -6.90 6.59
N ASP A 46 -21.11 -8.00 6.75
CA ASP A 46 -20.99 -8.72 8.03
C ASP A 46 -19.92 -8.03 8.91
N ASP A 47 -20.22 -6.80 9.35
CA ASP A 47 -19.38 -5.89 10.10
C ASP A 47 -19.71 -5.81 11.60
N ALA A 48 -20.67 -6.62 12.06
CA ALA A 48 -21.21 -6.57 13.41
C ALA A 48 -20.14 -6.62 14.53
N GLU A 49 -18.97 -7.21 14.28
CA GLU A 49 -17.86 -7.25 15.24
C GLU A 49 -17.14 -5.89 15.41
N PHE A 50 -17.36 -4.94 14.48
CA PHE A 50 -16.76 -3.60 14.47
C PHE A 50 -17.73 -2.50 14.87
N LEU A 51 -18.82 -2.82 15.55
CA LEU A 51 -19.81 -1.86 16.02
C LEU A 51 -19.61 -1.52 17.51
N PRO A 52 -20.13 -0.36 17.97
CA PRO A 52 -20.13 -0.01 19.40
C PRO A 52 -20.87 -1.01 20.30
N SER A 53 -21.83 -1.73 19.72
CA SER A 53 -22.61 -2.78 20.39
C SER A 53 -21.88 -4.13 20.48
N ALA A 54 -20.81 -4.33 19.72
CA ALA A 54 -20.04 -5.57 19.71
C ALA A 54 -19.25 -5.80 21.01
N GLU A 55 -18.74 -7.02 21.21
CA GLU A 55 -17.85 -7.34 22.32
C GLU A 55 -16.56 -6.49 22.29
N SER A 56 -16.05 -6.18 21.09
CA SER A 56 -14.92 -5.29 20.84
C SER A 56 -15.18 -3.85 21.28
N LYS A 57 -16.48 -3.43 21.33
CA LYS A 57 -16.93 -2.07 21.63
C LYS A 57 -16.20 -1.04 20.76
N TRP A 58 -16.22 -1.28 19.44
CA TRP A 58 -15.59 -0.36 18.49
C TRP A 58 -16.41 0.94 18.39
N ASP A 59 -15.98 1.96 19.10
CA ASP A 59 -16.65 3.25 19.26
C ASP A 59 -15.91 4.40 18.56
N ALA A 60 -16.54 5.55 18.46
CA ALA A 60 -15.98 6.72 17.78
C ALA A 60 -14.59 7.15 18.35
N PRO A 61 -14.31 7.16 19.67
CA PRO A 61 -12.98 7.43 20.18
C PRO A 61 -11.89 6.48 19.66
N LYS A 62 -12.20 5.18 19.54
CA LYS A 62 -11.25 4.20 19.01
C LYS A 62 -11.04 4.36 17.50
N TYR A 63 -12.12 4.63 16.77
CA TYR A 63 -12.06 4.95 15.35
C TYR A 63 -11.19 6.18 15.09
N GLU A 64 -11.41 7.29 15.80
CA GLU A 64 -10.58 8.49 15.67
C GLU A 64 -9.12 8.24 16.03
N ALA A 65 -8.84 7.46 17.07
CA ALA A 65 -7.48 7.07 17.40
C ALA A 65 -6.82 6.29 16.26
N LYS A 66 -7.54 5.37 15.63
CA LYS A 66 -7.07 4.59 14.47
C LYS A 66 -6.75 5.50 13.28
N LEU A 67 -7.61 6.48 12.98
CA LEU A 67 -7.35 7.47 11.93
C LEU A 67 -6.09 8.29 12.21
N VAL A 68 -5.88 8.72 13.46
CA VAL A 68 -4.66 9.44 13.88
C VAL A 68 -3.43 8.57 13.67
N HIS A 69 -3.48 7.29 14.03
CA HIS A 69 -2.38 6.34 13.85
C HIS A 69 -2.02 6.16 12.37
N ILE A 70 -3.00 5.98 11.50
CA ILE A 70 -2.75 5.84 10.06
C ILE A 70 -2.13 7.13 9.48
N ARG A 71 -2.64 8.30 9.87
CA ARG A 71 -2.07 9.60 9.46
C ARG A 71 -0.63 9.78 9.94
N GLN A 72 -0.30 9.32 11.15
CA GLN A 72 1.08 9.33 11.66
C GLN A 72 1.99 8.47 10.80
N VAL A 73 1.57 7.25 10.46
CA VAL A 73 2.31 6.36 9.56
C VAL A 73 2.51 7.02 8.20
N MET A 74 1.47 7.64 7.62
CA MET A 74 1.58 8.37 6.34
C MET A 74 2.62 9.49 6.42
N ALA A 75 2.65 10.24 7.52
CA ALA A 75 3.62 11.34 7.72
C ALA A 75 5.05 10.80 7.79
N GLU A 76 5.30 9.74 8.56
CA GLU A 76 6.62 9.10 8.69
C GLU A 76 7.10 8.44 7.38
N LEU A 77 6.17 8.04 6.51
CA LEU A 77 6.44 7.57 5.15
C LEU A 77 6.63 8.72 4.15
N ASN A 78 6.78 9.97 4.62
CA ASN A 78 6.91 11.19 3.81
C ASN A 78 5.70 11.45 2.90
N MET A 79 4.49 11.22 3.38
CA MET A 79 3.25 11.44 2.62
C MET A 79 3.33 10.79 1.24
N PRO A 80 3.23 9.46 1.14
CA PRO A 80 3.54 8.70 -0.06
C PRO A 80 2.88 9.21 -1.33
N MET A 81 3.60 9.16 -2.45
CA MET A 81 3.05 9.50 -3.78
C MET A 81 1.89 8.55 -4.14
N VAL A 82 2.02 7.27 -3.77
CA VAL A 82 0.95 6.27 -3.77
C VAL A 82 1.07 5.46 -2.50
N LEU A 83 -0.02 5.35 -1.75
CA LEU A 83 -0.16 4.45 -0.62
C LEU A 83 -1.24 3.43 -0.96
N GLY A 84 -0.87 2.15 -1.12
CA GLY A 84 -1.79 1.03 -1.12
C GLY A 84 -2.17 0.68 0.31
N VAL A 85 -3.43 0.41 0.52
CA VAL A 85 -3.96 -0.06 1.81
C VAL A 85 -4.88 -1.25 1.60
N CYS A 86 -5.02 -2.06 2.62
CA CYS A 86 -6.06 -3.08 2.68
C CYS A 86 -6.63 -3.20 4.09
N GLU A 87 -7.69 -4.02 4.22
CA GLU A 87 -8.51 -4.11 5.42
C GLU A 87 -9.17 -2.78 5.77
N ILE A 88 -9.69 -2.13 4.74
CA ILE A 88 -10.55 -0.95 4.88
C ILE A 88 -11.98 -1.32 4.49
N GLU A 89 -12.93 -0.79 5.22
CA GLU A 89 -14.34 -1.13 5.04
C GLU A 89 -14.92 -0.52 3.75
N ASN A 90 -14.78 0.79 3.61
CA ASN A 90 -15.46 1.53 2.54
C ASN A 90 -14.67 2.78 2.12
N ARG A 91 -15.21 3.53 1.16
CA ARG A 91 -14.62 4.77 0.70
C ARG A 91 -14.61 5.86 1.78
N MET A 92 -15.63 5.91 2.64
CA MET A 92 -15.77 6.97 3.64
C MET A 92 -14.65 6.93 4.67
N VAL A 93 -14.23 5.75 5.13
CA VAL A 93 -13.08 5.64 6.05
C VAL A 93 -11.79 6.16 5.42
N LEU A 94 -11.63 6.05 4.10
CA LEU A 94 -10.47 6.61 3.38
C LEU A 94 -10.56 8.14 3.26
N GLU A 95 -11.77 8.69 3.08
CA GLU A 95 -12.03 10.13 3.10
C GLU A 95 -11.71 10.70 4.48
N ASP A 96 -12.06 9.97 5.54
CA ASP A 96 -11.68 10.34 6.90
C ASP A 96 -10.17 10.25 7.14
N VAL A 97 -9.46 9.25 6.60
CA VAL A 97 -7.99 9.17 6.68
C VAL A 97 -7.33 10.40 6.04
N ILE A 98 -7.71 10.78 4.83
CA ILE A 98 -7.11 11.96 4.17
C ILE A 98 -7.57 13.28 4.78
N GLY A 99 -8.77 13.33 5.37
CA GLY A 99 -9.32 14.51 6.03
C GLY A 99 -9.31 15.74 5.10
N GLN A 100 -8.65 16.80 5.53
CA GLN A 100 -8.55 18.05 4.76
C GLN A 100 -7.41 18.09 3.75
N ASP A 101 -6.61 17.02 3.60
CA ASP A 101 -5.49 17.01 2.64
C ASP A 101 -5.99 16.80 1.21
N LYS A 102 -6.36 17.91 0.56
CA LYS A 102 -6.87 17.92 -0.81
C LYS A 102 -5.88 17.44 -1.87
N ARG A 103 -4.61 17.22 -1.52
CA ARG A 103 -3.60 16.67 -2.44
C ARG A 103 -3.90 15.23 -2.80
N TYR A 104 -4.55 14.47 -1.90
CA TYR A 104 -4.85 13.06 -2.14
C TYR A 104 -6.12 12.85 -2.97
N GLY A 105 -6.06 11.84 -3.83
CA GLY A 105 -7.19 11.19 -4.47
C GLY A 105 -7.30 9.75 -3.99
N ILE A 106 -8.48 9.15 -4.17
CA ILE A 106 -8.81 7.80 -3.73
C ILE A 106 -9.18 6.95 -4.93
N VAL A 107 -8.60 5.74 -5.02
CA VAL A 107 -9.07 4.66 -5.90
C VAL A 107 -9.52 3.52 -5.00
N HIS A 108 -10.82 3.28 -5.00
CA HIS A 108 -11.48 2.26 -4.19
C HIS A 108 -12.65 1.66 -4.95
N TYR A 109 -12.87 0.38 -4.75
CA TYR A 109 -14.00 -0.39 -5.30
C TYR A 109 -14.45 -1.42 -4.27
N GLU A 110 -15.73 -1.44 -3.99
CA GLU A 110 -16.36 -2.47 -3.14
C GLU A 110 -16.13 -3.87 -3.72
N SER A 111 -15.60 -4.77 -2.90
CA SER A 111 -15.36 -6.17 -3.25
C SER A 111 -16.50 -7.08 -2.75
N PRO A 112 -16.54 -8.35 -3.16
CA PRO A 112 -17.54 -9.29 -2.66
C PRO A 112 -17.14 -9.99 -1.34
N ASP A 113 -16.12 -9.53 -0.63
CA ASP A 113 -15.81 -10.09 0.70
C ASP A 113 -16.95 -9.81 1.67
N ALA A 114 -17.47 -10.84 2.31
CA ALA A 114 -18.67 -10.75 3.15
C ALA A 114 -18.50 -9.78 4.34
N ARG A 115 -17.29 -9.62 4.87
CA ARG A 115 -16.98 -8.69 5.95
C ARG A 115 -16.88 -7.24 5.48
N GLY A 116 -16.89 -7.00 4.16
CA GLY A 116 -16.72 -5.67 3.59
C GLY A 116 -15.30 -5.13 3.67
N ILE A 117 -14.27 -5.98 3.77
CA ILE A 117 -12.89 -5.49 3.74
C ILE A 117 -12.36 -5.42 2.32
N ASP A 118 -11.77 -4.28 1.99
CA ASP A 118 -11.31 -3.95 0.65
C ASP A 118 -9.83 -3.62 0.59
N ALA A 119 -9.33 -3.55 -0.66
CA ALA A 119 -8.06 -2.94 -1.02
C ALA A 119 -8.31 -1.58 -1.68
N ALA A 120 -7.42 -0.62 -1.47
CA ALA A 120 -7.54 0.70 -2.05
C ALA A 120 -6.18 1.39 -2.25
N MET A 121 -6.20 2.56 -2.92
CA MET A 121 -5.04 3.44 -3.07
C MET A 121 -5.41 4.87 -2.72
N LEU A 122 -4.52 5.52 -1.95
CA LEU A 122 -4.44 6.96 -1.83
C LEU A 122 -3.29 7.44 -2.73
N TYR A 123 -3.50 8.46 -3.56
CA TYR A 123 -2.46 8.96 -4.47
C TYR A 123 -2.39 10.48 -4.50
N ARG A 124 -1.20 11.04 -4.68
CA ARG A 124 -0.92 12.48 -4.77
C ARG A 124 -1.34 13.04 -6.13
N LYS A 125 -2.47 13.79 -6.18
CA LYS A 125 -3.00 14.44 -7.39
C LYS A 125 -2.11 15.56 -7.93
N ASP A 126 -1.27 16.14 -7.08
CA ASP A 126 -0.29 17.16 -7.45
C ASP A 126 0.95 16.56 -8.12
N LEU A 127 1.18 15.25 -8.00
CA LEU A 127 2.29 14.54 -8.63
C LEU A 127 1.83 13.66 -9.80
N LEU A 128 0.67 13.03 -9.68
CA LEU A 128 0.17 12.01 -10.61
C LEU A 128 -1.20 12.37 -11.15
N ARG A 129 -1.39 12.18 -12.45
CA ARG A 129 -2.70 12.28 -13.09
C ARG A 129 -3.29 10.88 -13.26
N LEU A 130 -4.41 10.59 -12.59
CA LEU A 130 -5.16 9.35 -12.81
C LEU A 130 -5.74 9.34 -14.23
N LYS A 131 -5.47 8.28 -14.99
CA LYS A 131 -5.93 8.09 -16.37
C LYS A 131 -7.01 7.04 -16.48
N ALA A 132 -6.88 5.97 -15.70
CA ALA A 132 -7.84 4.89 -15.61
C ALA A 132 -7.67 4.17 -14.28
N SER A 133 -8.71 3.53 -13.83
CA SER A 133 -8.67 2.60 -12.70
C SER A 133 -9.74 1.53 -12.86
N GLY A 134 -9.62 0.45 -12.13
CA GLY A 134 -10.57 -0.63 -12.15
C GLY A 134 -10.23 -1.69 -11.11
N LYS A 135 -10.98 -2.78 -11.19
CA LYS A 135 -10.78 -3.94 -10.33
C LYS A 135 -10.77 -5.22 -11.15
N ILE A 136 -10.07 -6.22 -10.67
CA ILE A 136 -10.09 -7.57 -11.22
C ILE A 136 -10.82 -8.43 -10.24
N ARG A 137 -12.01 -8.84 -10.62
CA ARG A 137 -12.86 -9.77 -9.87
C ARG A 137 -12.67 -11.17 -10.39
N PHE A 138 -12.62 -12.15 -9.50
CA PHE A 138 -12.42 -13.55 -9.84
C PHE A 138 -13.09 -14.45 -8.82
N THR A 139 -13.40 -15.68 -9.25
CA THR A 139 -13.96 -16.72 -8.38
C THR A 139 -12.84 -17.61 -7.89
N LEU A 140 -12.78 -17.84 -6.59
CA LEU A 140 -11.78 -18.71 -5.99
C LEU A 140 -12.09 -20.19 -6.26
N PRO A 141 -11.09 -21.07 -6.27
CA PRO A 141 -11.31 -22.50 -6.35
C PRO A 141 -12.24 -23.00 -5.23
N GLY A 142 -13.27 -23.74 -5.62
CA GLY A 142 -14.30 -24.24 -4.71
C GLY A 142 -15.50 -23.33 -4.50
N ASP A 143 -15.45 -22.06 -4.93
CA ASP A 143 -16.56 -21.13 -4.83
C ASP A 143 -17.38 -21.14 -6.16
N SER A 144 -18.68 -20.88 -6.07
CA SER A 144 -19.57 -20.74 -7.24
C SER A 144 -19.71 -19.29 -7.71
N ILE A 145 -19.39 -18.32 -6.87
CA ILE A 145 -19.42 -16.89 -7.12
C ILE A 145 -18.16 -16.23 -6.52
N PRO A 146 -17.79 -15.02 -6.93
CA PRO A 146 -16.74 -14.27 -6.27
C PRO A 146 -17.06 -14.00 -4.79
N THR A 147 -16.11 -14.30 -3.90
CA THR A 147 -16.24 -14.16 -2.43
C THR A 147 -15.04 -13.48 -1.79
N SER A 148 -14.00 -13.17 -2.59
CA SER A 148 -12.75 -12.58 -2.10
C SER A 148 -12.62 -11.13 -2.54
N ARG A 149 -11.64 -10.46 -1.94
CA ARG A 149 -11.24 -9.10 -2.31
C ARG A 149 -10.83 -9.03 -3.77
N ASP A 150 -11.29 -7.99 -4.46
CA ASP A 150 -10.86 -7.68 -5.82
C ASP A 150 -9.41 -7.17 -5.81
N ILE A 151 -8.65 -7.41 -6.89
CA ILE A 151 -7.37 -6.72 -7.12
C ILE A 151 -7.69 -5.34 -7.68
N VAL A 152 -7.33 -4.29 -6.95
CA VAL A 152 -7.56 -2.91 -7.39
C VAL A 152 -6.36 -2.43 -8.19
N TRP A 153 -6.59 -1.80 -9.35
CA TRP A 153 -5.54 -1.24 -10.16
C TRP A 153 -5.82 0.20 -10.58
N ALA A 154 -4.75 0.96 -10.79
CA ALA A 154 -4.81 2.31 -11.33
C ALA A 154 -3.69 2.55 -12.34
N LYS A 155 -4.00 3.29 -13.39
CA LYS A 155 -3.05 3.82 -14.37
C LYS A 155 -2.86 5.30 -14.12
N TYR A 156 -1.66 5.68 -13.73
CA TYR A 156 -1.26 7.05 -13.51
C TYR A 156 -0.39 7.56 -14.65
N GLN A 157 -0.42 8.85 -14.89
CA GLN A 157 0.46 9.56 -15.81
C GLN A 157 1.34 10.54 -15.05
N TYR A 158 2.64 10.45 -15.29
CA TYR A 158 3.62 11.49 -14.96
C TYR A 158 4.34 11.88 -16.25
N LYS A 159 4.20 13.13 -16.65
CA LYS A 159 4.71 13.61 -17.94
C LYS A 159 4.20 12.74 -19.12
N LYS A 160 5.11 12.08 -19.84
CA LYS A 160 4.77 11.20 -20.99
C LYS A 160 4.80 9.71 -20.62
N GLU A 161 5.05 9.37 -19.36
CA GLU A 161 5.14 7.96 -18.90
C GLU A 161 3.90 7.53 -18.13
N TYR A 162 3.61 6.26 -18.21
CA TYR A 162 2.51 5.63 -17.49
C TYR A 162 3.04 4.68 -16.41
N LEU A 163 2.44 4.78 -15.23
CA LEU A 163 2.66 3.91 -14.10
C LEU A 163 1.35 3.19 -13.78
N TYR A 164 1.37 1.88 -13.87
CA TYR A 164 0.32 1.02 -13.35
C TYR A 164 0.68 0.61 -11.92
N VAL A 165 -0.25 0.76 -11.01
CA VAL A 165 -0.14 0.27 -9.64
C VAL A 165 -1.29 -0.69 -9.38
N MET A 166 -0.98 -1.86 -8.83
CA MET A 166 -1.94 -2.88 -8.42
C MET A 166 -1.84 -3.07 -6.92
N VAL A 167 -2.97 -3.02 -6.22
CA VAL A 167 -3.06 -3.32 -4.78
C VAL A 167 -3.84 -4.59 -4.57
N ASN A 168 -3.27 -5.48 -3.78
CA ASN A 168 -3.73 -6.84 -3.55
C ASN A 168 -3.94 -7.09 -2.05
N HIS A 169 -4.96 -7.87 -1.72
CA HIS A 169 -5.10 -8.52 -0.43
C HIS A 169 -5.63 -9.93 -0.68
N TRP A 170 -4.73 -10.90 -0.67
CA TRP A 170 -5.06 -12.27 -1.06
C TRP A 170 -5.69 -13.07 0.09
N PRO A 171 -6.31 -14.23 -0.20
CA PRO A 171 -6.91 -15.09 0.83
C PRO A 171 -5.92 -15.45 1.92
N SER A 172 -6.35 -15.27 3.18
CA SER A 172 -5.51 -15.54 4.35
C SER A 172 -5.15 -17.02 4.48
N ARG A 173 -4.12 -17.30 5.28
CA ARG A 173 -3.68 -18.68 5.62
C ARG A 173 -4.59 -19.37 6.66
N ARG A 174 -5.75 -18.77 6.98
CA ARG A 174 -6.73 -19.33 7.91
C ARG A 174 -7.26 -20.67 7.38
N GLY A 175 -7.35 -21.65 8.24
CA GLY A 175 -7.72 -23.04 7.87
C GLY A 175 -6.55 -23.91 7.45
N GLY A 176 -5.34 -23.34 7.30
CA GLY A 176 -4.12 -24.02 6.88
C GLY A 176 -3.48 -23.36 5.67
N ALA A 177 -2.15 -23.31 5.65
CA ALA A 177 -1.41 -22.68 4.56
C ALA A 177 -1.61 -23.45 3.25
N ASP A 178 -1.58 -24.75 3.30
CA ASP A 178 -1.69 -25.65 2.13
C ASP A 178 -3.11 -25.65 1.57
N GLU A 179 -4.13 -25.68 2.43
CA GLU A 179 -5.55 -25.67 2.04
C GLU A 179 -5.93 -24.36 1.34
N SER A 180 -5.31 -23.25 1.75
CA SER A 180 -5.56 -21.92 1.15
C SER A 180 -4.62 -21.58 -0.01
N ALA A 181 -3.55 -22.35 -0.25
CA ALA A 181 -2.53 -22.06 -1.26
C ALA A 181 -3.10 -21.96 -2.69
N ALA A 182 -4.02 -22.86 -3.07
CA ALA A 182 -4.68 -22.83 -4.37
C ALA A 182 -5.47 -21.54 -4.61
N ARG A 183 -6.06 -20.95 -3.56
CA ARG A 183 -6.81 -19.69 -3.62
C ARG A 183 -5.86 -18.50 -3.86
N ARG A 184 -4.70 -18.47 -3.20
CA ARG A 184 -3.67 -17.44 -3.43
C ARG A 184 -3.01 -17.57 -4.80
N LEU A 185 -2.75 -18.81 -5.24
CA LEU A 185 -2.22 -19.06 -6.59
C LEU A 185 -3.18 -18.57 -7.69
N MET A 186 -4.50 -18.74 -7.50
CA MET A 186 -5.51 -18.17 -8.41
C MET A 186 -5.41 -16.66 -8.47
N ALA A 187 -5.32 -15.98 -7.32
CA ALA A 187 -5.15 -14.52 -7.26
C ALA A 187 -3.87 -14.07 -8.00
N ALA A 188 -2.75 -14.79 -7.79
CA ALA A 188 -1.50 -14.53 -8.50
C ALA A 188 -1.64 -14.72 -10.01
N GLN A 189 -2.37 -15.76 -10.47
CA GLN A 189 -2.63 -16.00 -11.89
C GLN A 189 -3.45 -14.86 -12.49
N MET A 190 -4.47 -14.34 -11.80
CA MET A 190 -5.26 -13.21 -12.27
C MET A 190 -4.43 -11.94 -12.37
N ALA A 191 -3.56 -11.70 -11.37
CA ALA A 191 -2.64 -10.58 -11.40
C ALA A 191 -1.64 -10.68 -12.57
N THR A 192 -1.03 -11.85 -12.80
CA THR A 192 -0.07 -12.05 -13.89
C THR A 192 -0.73 -11.94 -15.28
N ASN A 193 -1.95 -12.45 -15.46
CA ASN A 193 -2.70 -12.28 -16.70
C ASN A 193 -2.92 -10.79 -17.02
N PHE A 194 -3.23 -9.98 -16.02
CA PHE A 194 -3.40 -8.55 -16.21
C PHE A 194 -2.06 -7.85 -16.52
N ILE A 195 -0.97 -8.22 -15.83
CA ILE A 195 0.39 -7.74 -16.14
C ILE A 195 0.76 -8.04 -17.58
N ASP A 196 0.53 -9.27 -18.06
CA ASP A 196 0.78 -9.67 -19.46
C ASP A 196 -0.04 -8.84 -20.45
N SER A 197 -1.31 -8.56 -20.11
CA SER A 197 -2.17 -7.69 -20.93
C SER A 197 -1.63 -6.26 -21.01
N ILE A 198 -1.16 -5.69 -19.88
CA ILE A 198 -0.54 -4.36 -19.86
C ILE A 198 0.71 -4.37 -20.74
N GLN A 199 1.62 -5.33 -20.54
CA GLN A 199 2.89 -5.40 -21.26
C GLN A 199 2.70 -5.60 -22.75
N LYS A 200 1.67 -6.35 -23.16
CA LYS A 200 1.32 -6.54 -24.56
C LYS A 200 0.81 -5.26 -25.23
N ASN A 201 -0.06 -4.50 -24.55
CA ASN A 201 -0.70 -3.32 -25.11
C ASN A 201 0.14 -2.04 -24.94
N GLU A 202 0.93 -1.96 -23.88
CA GLU A 202 1.79 -0.83 -23.51
C GLU A 202 3.17 -1.34 -23.08
N PRO A 203 4.06 -1.75 -24.02
CA PRO A 203 5.34 -2.41 -23.70
C PRO A 203 6.27 -1.58 -22.81
N ASN A 204 6.12 -0.25 -22.83
CA ASN A 204 6.93 0.67 -22.03
C ASN A 204 6.27 1.05 -20.69
N ALA A 205 5.08 0.52 -20.38
CA ALA A 205 4.41 0.80 -19.13
C ALA A 205 5.25 0.31 -17.94
N LYS A 206 5.27 1.13 -16.89
CA LYS A 206 5.86 0.78 -15.60
C LYS A 206 4.78 0.13 -14.76
N ILE A 207 5.12 -0.97 -14.09
CA ILE A 207 4.15 -1.72 -13.28
C ILE A 207 4.73 -1.90 -11.89
N ILE A 208 3.93 -1.58 -10.88
CA ILE A 208 4.16 -1.90 -9.47
C ILE A 208 2.97 -2.72 -9.00
N LEU A 209 3.25 -3.89 -8.45
CA LEU A 209 2.29 -4.70 -7.72
C LEU A 209 2.68 -4.68 -6.25
N MET A 210 1.74 -4.37 -5.38
CA MET A 210 1.94 -4.37 -3.94
C MET A 210 0.73 -4.95 -3.21
N GLY A 211 0.94 -5.40 -1.98
CA GLY A 211 -0.15 -5.93 -1.19
C GLY A 211 0.28 -6.87 -0.09
N ASP A 212 -0.67 -7.19 0.77
CA ASP A 212 -0.63 -8.35 1.64
C ASP A 212 -1.00 -9.59 0.81
N LEU A 213 0.02 -10.35 0.42
CA LEU A 213 -0.17 -11.55 -0.39
C LEU A 213 -0.49 -12.79 0.44
N ASN A 214 -0.47 -12.66 1.77
CA ASN A 214 -0.72 -13.76 2.71
C ASN A 214 0.11 -15.03 2.43
N ASP A 215 1.21 -14.88 1.67
CA ASP A 215 2.19 -15.90 1.34
C ASP A 215 3.61 -15.34 1.46
N TYR A 216 4.55 -16.21 1.79
CA TYR A 216 5.95 -15.85 1.96
C TYR A 216 6.68 -15.75 0.62
N PRO A 217 7.81 -15.05 0.53
CA PRO A 217 8.53 -14.87 -0.74
C PRO A 217 8.85 -16.17 -1.49
N GLN A 218 9.03 -17.28 -0.79
CA GLN A 218 9.33 -18.59 -1.37
C GLN A 218 8.11 -19.40 -1.81
N ASP A 219 6.89 -18.99 -1.42
CA ASP A 219 5.66 -19.70 -1.76
C ASP A 219 5.29 -19.52 -3.25
N ALA A 220 4.49 -20.43 -3.79
CA ALA A 220 4.22 -20.52 -5.22
C ALA A 220 3.56 -19.26 -5.80
N ALA A 221 2.67 -18.61 -5.04
CA ALA A 221 1.95 -17.45 -5.55
C ALA A 221 2.83 -16.20 -5.67
N PRO A 222 3.63 -15.76 -4.68
CA PRO A 222 4.62 -14.70 -4.86
C PRO A 222 5.70 -15.04 -5.89
N GLN A 223 6.12 -16.32 -6.01
CA GLN A 223 7.08 -16.75 -7.04
C GLN A 223 6.51 -16.60 -8.46
N LEU A 224 5.21 -16.82 -8.65
CA LEU A 224 4.55 -16.56 -9.93
C LEU A 224 4.61 -15.07 -10.30
N ILE A 225 4.39 -14.15 -9.36
CA ILE A 225 4.59 -12.71 -9.57
C ILE A 225 6.06 -12.41 -9.87
N ALA A 226 7.00 -13.02 -9.10
CA ALA A 226 8.44 -12.82 -9.27
C ALA A 226 8.95 -13.29 -10.66
N SER A 227 8.23 -14.18 -11.35
CA SER A 227 8.54 -14.55 -12.72
C SER A 227 8.32 -13.43 -13.75
N LYS A 228 7.57 -12.38 -13.39
CA LYS A 228 7.20 -11.23 -14.23
C LYS A 228 7.78 -9.90 -13.73
N LEU A 229 7.84 -9.72 -12.42
CA LEU A 229 8.24 -8.49 -11.76
C LEU A 229 9.35 -8.77 -10.72
N THR A 230 10.24 -7.82 -10.51
CA THR A 230 11.33 -7.97 -9.54
C THR A 230 10.84 -7.64 -8.13
N PRO A 231 11.00 -8.53 -7.14
CA PRO A 231 10.71 -8.24 -5.73
C PRO A 231 11.56 -7.05 -5.24
N GLN A 232 10.93 -6.12 -4.55
CA GLN A 232 11.58 -4.98 -3.92
C GLN A 232 11.68 -5.13 -2.39
N ILE A 233 10.77 -5.90 -1.79
CA ILE A 233 10.76 -6.21 -0.36
C ILE A 233 11.26 -7.63 -0.16
N THR A 234 12.22 -7.78 0.74
CA THR A 234 12.84 -9.06 1.13
C THR A 234 13.05 -9.10 2.64
N LYS A 235 13.46 -10.23 3.17
CA LYS A 235 13.83 -10.34 4.60
C LYS A 235 14.93 -9.35 5.02
N ALA A 236 15.79 -8.93 4.10
CA ALA A 236 16.83 -7.92 4.35
C ALA A 236 16.30 -6.47 4.36
N SER A 237 15.02 -6.25 4.02
CA SER A 237 14.42 -4.91 3.97
C SER A 237 14.05 -4.32 5.34
N GLY A 238 14.12 -5.09 6.43
CA GLY A 238 13.84 -4.66 7.80
C GLY A 238 14.64 -5.46 8.83
N GLN A 239 14.78 -4.91 10.05
CA GLN A 239 15.64 -5.52 11.08
C GLN A 239 15.08 -6.86 11.59
N PHE A 240 13.76 -7.08 11.56
CA PHE A 240 13.14 -8.31 12.04
C PHE A 240 13.01 -9.38 10.94
N GLY A 241 13.31 -9.05 9.68
CA GLY A 241 13.22 -9.98 8.56
C GLY A 241 11.80 -10.27 8.08
N GLY A 242 10.83 -9.45 8.48
CA GLY A 242 9.42 -9.61 8.08
C GLY A 242 8.58 -8.38 8.39
N SER A 243 7.43 -8.29 7.73
CA SER A 243 6.39 -7.28 7.96
C SER A 243 5.28 -7.76 8.89
N TYR A 244 5.21 -9.07 9.14
CA TYR A 244 4.22 -9.72 9.98
C TYR A 244 4.89 -10.70 10.94
N ASN A 245 4.33 -10.82 12.16
CA ASN A 245 4.81 -11.76 13.17
C ASN A 245 3.73 -12.78 13.50
N TYR A 246 4.02 -14.05 13.29
CA TYR A 246 3.15 -15.14 13.68
C TYR A 246 3.88 -16.13 14.58
N LYS A 247 3.37 -16.34 15.80
CA LYS A 247 3.97 -17.26 16.79
C LYS A 247 5.46 -17.00 17.05
N ASN A 248 5.84 -15.72 17.13
CA ASN A 248 7.21 -15.23 17.32
C ASN A 248 8.15 -15.42 16.10
N GLU A 249 7.62 -15.80 14.97
CA GLU A 249 8.36 -15.84 13.72
C GLU A 249 7.96 -14.67 12.83
N TRP A 250 8.96 -13.90 12.39
CA TRP A 250 8.78 -12.79 11.46
C TRP A 250 8.94 -13.30 10.03
N ASP A 251 8.03 -12.92 9.15
CA ASP A 251 8.19 -13.16 7.72
C ASP A 251 7.53 -12.05 6.88
N VAL A 252 7.85 -12.03 5.58
CA VAL A 252 7.33 -11.04 4.64
C VAL A 252 5.98 -11.52 4.11
N LEU A 253 4.89 -10.85 4.48
CA LEU A 253 3.56 -11.03 3.88
C LEU A 253 3.18 -9.83 3.00
N ASP A 254 3.75 -8.67 3.31
CA ASP A 254 3.53 -7.42 2.59
C ASP A 254 4.63 -7.22 1.54
N HIS A 255 4.26 -7.23 0.29
CA HIS A 255 5.17 -7.26 -0.84
C HIS A 255 5.06 -6.00 -1.69
N ILE A 256 6.16 -5.63 -2.34
CA ILE A 256 6.20 -4.70 -3.47
C ILE A 256 7.07 -5.32 -4.55
N PHE A 257 6.53 -5.39 -5.77
CA PHE A 257 7.24 -5.84 -6.97
C PHE A 257 7.23 -4.72 -8.01
N ALA A 258 8.30 -4.63 -8.80
CA ALA A 258 8.43 -3.63 -9.85
C ALA A 258 8.84 -4.27 -11.18
N SER A 259 8.26 -3.80 -12.30
CA SER A 259 8.70 -4.22 -13.64
C SER A 259 10.07 -3.65 -13.97
N ALA A 260 10.79 -4.31 -14.90
CA ALA A 260 12.08 -3.81 -15.38
C ALA A 260 11.99 -2.36 -15.93
N ASN A 261 10.90 -2.00 -16.60
CA ASN A 261 10.66 -0.64 -17.07
C ASN A 261 10.53 0.38 -15.93
N ALA A 262 10.08 -0.03 -14.75
CA ALA A 262 9.97 0.85 -13.59
C ALA A 262 11.33 1.23 -12.98
N LEU A 263 12.41 0.53 -13.33
CA LEU A 263 13.76 0.83 -12.86
C LEU A 263 14.44 1.94 -13.67
N ASN A 264 13.79 2.51 -14.69
CA ASN A 264 14.34 3.50 -15.60
C ASN A 264 13.32 4.58 -15.96
N GLY A 265 13.78 5.69 -16.59
CA GLY A 265 12.93 6.74 -17.17
C GLY A 265 12.57 7.85 -16.20
N LYS A 266 11.44 8.53 -16.45
CA LYS A 266 11.00 9.72 -15.67
C LYS A 266 10.39 9.36 -14.32
N ILE A 267 9.82 8.17 -14.19
CA ILE A 267 9.40 7.53 -12.94
C ILE A 267 10.34 6.36 -12.73
N GLN A 268 11.27 6.46 -11.81
CA GLN A 268 12.31 5.45 -11.62
C GLN A 268 12.31 4.92 -10.19
N VAL A 269 12.04 3.65 -10.02
CA VAL A 269 12.23 2.97 -8.72
C VAL A 269 13.72 2.90 -8.43
N GLN A 270 14.11 3.36 -7.25
CA GLN A 270 15.49 3.28 -6.78
C GLN A 270 15.79 1.85 -6.34
N THR A 271 16.68 1.19 -7.06
CA THR A 271 17.10 -0.19 -6.74
C THR A 271 17.62 -0.28 -5.31
N GLY A 272 17.21 -1.32 -4.58
CA GLY A 272 17.63 -1.55 -3.20
C GLY A 272 16.99 -0.60 -2.17
N SER A 273 16.00 0.20 -2.56
CA SER A 273 15.29 1.11 -1.64
C SER A 273 14.14 0.46 -0.87
N GLY A 274 13.86 -0.83 -1.13
CA GLY A 274 12.81 -1.56 -0.42
C GLY A 274 13.04 -1.59 1.08
N LYS A 275 12.04 -1.16 1.86
CA LYS A 275 12.13 -1.05 3.31
C LYS A 275 10.86 -1.55 3.98
N ILE A 276 11.02 -2.30 5.06
CA ILE A 276 10.00 -2.61 6.06
C ILE A 276 10.21 -1.62 7.21
N HIS A 277 9.18 -0.86 7.58
CA HIS A 277 9.29 0.21 8.57
C HIS A 277 8.93 -0.29 9.96
N ASP A 278 9.91 -0.30 10.83
CA ASP A 278 9.85 -0.75 12.22
C ASP A 278 9.96 0.42 13.19
N PHE A 279 9.18 1.48 12.94
CA PHE A 279 9.13 2.62 13.84
C PHE A 279 8.82 2.18 15.27
N PRO A 280 9.45 2.76 16.30
CA PRO A 280 9.28 2.29 17.69
C PRO A 280 7.83 2.18 18.16
N TYR A 281 6.96 3.07 17.70
CA TYR A 281 5.54 3.05 18.07
C TYR A 281 4.72 1.95 17.38
N LEU A 282 5.24 1.37 16.27
CA LEU A 282 4.63 0.23 15.59
C LEU A 282 4.93 -1.10 16.29
N LEU A 283 5.75 -1.08 17.32
CA LEU A 283 6.23 -2.27 18.01
C LEU A 283 5.83 -2.25 19.48
N THR A 284 5.64 -3.42 20.06
CA THR A 284 5.39 -3.60 21.49
C THR A 284 6.02 -4.89 21.97
N GLU A 285 6.20 -4.99 23.30
CA GLU A 285 6.66 -6.23 23.92
C GLU A 285 5.48 -7.09 24.34
N TYR A 286 5.45 -8.34 23.89
CA TYR A 286 4.49 -9.34 24.31
C TYR A 286 5.19 -10.65 24.68
N LYS A 287 5.04 -11.08 25.94
CA LYS A 287 5.69 -12.30 26.48
C LYS A 287 7.21 -12.35 26.25
N GLY A 288 7.90 -11.22 26.36
CA GLY A 288 9.33 -11.11 26.16
C GLY A 288 9.77 -11.16 24.68
N GLN A 289 8.84 -10.93 23.76
CA GLN A 289 9.10 -10.86 22.32
C GLN A 289 8.63 -9.53 21.76
N THR A 290 9.42 -8.95 20.88
CA THR A 290 8.99 -7.76 20.13
C THR A 290 8.04 -8.19 19.03
N VAL A 291 6.86 -7.61 18.99
CA VAL A 291 5.78 -7.91 18.02
C VAL A 291 5.18 -6.60 17.50
N PRO A 292 4.42 -6.62 16.39
CA PRO A 292 3.66 -5.45 15.95
C PRO A 292 2.68 -4.98 17.03
N ASN A 293 2.58 -3.67 17.18
CA ASN A 293 1.65 -3.01 18.11
C ASN A 293 0.26 -2.90 17.46
N ARG A 294 -0.50 -4.00 17.56
CA ARG A 294 -1.78 -4.17 16.88
C ARG A 294 -2.95 -3.49 17.59
N THR A 295 -4.02 -3.25 16.88
CA THR A 295 -5.25 -2.61 17.39
C THR A 295 -6.01 -3.48 18.37
N TYR A 296 -6.16 -4.78 18.06
CA TYR A 296 -6.90 -5.76 18.86
C TYR A 296 -6.16 -7.08 19.03
N ALA A 297 -6.43 -7.77 20.13
CA ALA A 297 -6.09 -9.18 20.33
C ALA A 297 -7.38 -9.95 20.72
N GLY A 298 -8.02 -10.59 19.73
CA GLY A 298 -9.41 -11.03 19.86
C GLY A 298 -10.30 -9.81 20.18
N PRO A 299 -11.26 -9.88 21.11
CA PRO A 299 -12.13 -8.74 21.42
C PRO A 299 -11.43 -7.65 22.27
N LYS A 300 -10.23 -7.90 22.79
CA LYS A 300 -9.52 -6.97 23.66
C LYS A 300 -8.88 -5.84 22.84
N TYR A 301 -9.32 -4.61 23.05
CA TYR A 301 -8.69 -3.41 22.50
C TYR A 301 -7.31 -3.18 23.12
N LEU A 302 -6.30 -3.04 22.29
CA LEU A 302 -4.91 -2.75 22.68
C LEU A 302 -4.52 -1.30 22.34
N GLY A 303 -5.21 -0.67 21.39
CA GLY A 303 -4.98 0.73 21.02
C GLY A 303 -3.71 0.94 20.19
N GLY A 304 -3.22 -0.08 19.52
CA GLY A 304 -2.06 0.00 18.66
C GLY A 304 -2.38 0.42 17.22
N TYR A 305 -1.47 0.15 16.31
CA TYR A 305 -1.48 0.61 14.92
C TYR A 305 -1.98 -0.45 13.94
N SER A 306 -1.29 -1.58 13.87
CA SER A 306 -1.62 -2.73 13.02
C SER A 306 -0.79 -3.95 13.44
N ASP A 307 -1.24 -5.15 13.08
CA ASP A 307 -0.45 -6.37 13.18
C ASP A 307 0.53 -6.56 11.99
N HIS A 308 0.55 -5.63 11.06
CA HIS A 308 1.52 -5.53 9.97
C HIS A 308 2.40 -4.29 10.10
N LEU A 309 3.64 -4.38 9.59
CA LEU A 309 4.53 -3.23 9.42
C LEU A 309 4.42 -2.67 8.00
N PRO A 310 4.40 -1.33 7.83
CA PRO A 310 4.35 -0.73 6.50
C PRO A 310 5.60 -1.07 5.68
N VAL A 311 5.42 -1.24 4.38
CA VAL A 311 6.52 -1.45 3.43
C VAL A 311 6.57 -0.35 2.38
N SER A 312 7.76 0.01 1.91
CA SER A 312 7.90 1.07 0.91
C SER A 312 9.09 0.88 -0.03
N ILE A 313 9.05 1.62 -1.13
CA ILE A 313 10.16 1.86 -2.06
C ILE A 313 10.30 3.36 -2.31
N GLN A 314 11.50 3.78 -2.69
CA GLN A 314 11.76 5.13 -3.16
C GLN A 314 11.65 5.20 -4.68
N VAL A 315 11.04 6.27 -5.17
CA VAL A 315 10.87 6.57 -6.60
C VAL A 315 11.45 7.94 -6.90
N ILE A 316 12.32 8.00 -7.90
CA ILE A 316 12.88 9.25 -8.39
C ILE A 316 12.00 9.76 -9.52
N LEU A 317 11.46 10.97 -9.36
CA LEU A 317 10.77 11.70 -10.41
C LEU A 317 11.75 12.63 -11.11
N HIS A 318 12.06 12.31 -12.37
CA HIS A 318 12.96 13.13 -13.19
C HIS A 318 12.18 14.22 -13.92
N PRO A 319 12.72 15.44 -13.98
CA PRO A 319 12.11 16.59 -14.64
C PRO A 319 11.93 16.42 -16.15
#